data_fc2ca6cb8aea7daf545096cc436115fa
#
_entry.id   fc2ca6cb8aea7daf545096cc436115fa
#
_cell.length_a   1.000
_cell.length_b   1.000
_cell.length_c   1.000
_cell.angle_alpha   90.00
_cell.angle_beta   90.00
_cell.angle_gamma   90.00
#
_symmetry.space_group_name_H-M   'P 1'
#
loop_
_entity.id
_entity.type
_entity.pdbx_description
1 polymer ?
#
loop_
_entity_poly.entity_id
_entity_poly.type
_entity_poly.pdbx_seq_one_letter_code
_entity_poly.pdbx_strand_id
1 'polypeptide(L)' 'MTTRLLKADTVAKILDVSTQRVYELTREKRIPFIQLGDRQYRYSEAALSAWLENGGSNNTSDAEPNEG' A
#
# COMPACT_ATOMS: atom_id res chain seq x y z
N MET A 1 17.65 4.84 -10.87
CA MET A 1 16.59 4.91 -11.03
C MET A 1 15.75 5.45 -10.01
N THR A 2 14.82 6.15 -10.20
CA THR A 2 14.12 6.77 -9.24
C THR A 2 12.80 6.20 -9.10
N THR A 3 12.35 5.96 -7.93
CA THR A 3 11.04 5.44 -7.69
C THR A 3 10.14 6.58 -7.38
N ARG A 4 8.99 6.62 -8.00
CA ARG A 4 8.05 7.63 -7.73
C ARG A 4 7.38 7.37 -6.40
N LEU A 5 7.26 8.38 -5.59
CA LEU A 5 6.57 8.27 -4.30
C LEU A 5 5.18 8.85 -4.41
N LEU A 6 4.22 8.15 -3.84
CA LEU A 6 2.83 8.53 -3.93
C LEU A 6 2.31 8.89 -2.57
N LYS A 7 1.34 9.78 -2.53
CA LYS A 7 0.68 10.10 -1.28
C LYS A 7 -0.50 9.18 -1.08
N ALA A 8 -1.02 9.17 0.11
CA ALA A 8 -2.13 8.27 0.44
C ALA A 8 -3.34 8.50 -0.44
N ASP A 9 -3.65 9.75 -0.79
CA ASP A 9 -4.83 10.00 -1.61
C ASP A 9 -4.63 9.43 -3.02
N THR A 10 -3.42 9.45 -3.54
CA THR A 10 -3.16 8.87 -4.84
C THR A 10 -3.31 7.35 -4.77
N VAL A 11 -2.80 6.75 -3.70
CA VAL A 11 -2.93 5.31 -3.51
C VAL A 11 -4.40 4.93 -3.38
N ALA A 12 -5.17 5.74 -2.68
CA ALA A 12 -6.59 5.48 -2.52
C ALA A 12 -7.29 5.44 -3.88
N LYS A 13 -6.90 6.33 -4.78
CA LYS A 13 -7.49 6.33 -6.10
C LYS A 13 -7.08 5.10 -6.89
N ILE A 14 -5.84 4.71 -6.78
CA ILE A 14 -5.36 3.52 -7.49
C ILE A 14 -6.10 2.28 -6.99
N LEU A 15 -6.32 2.19 -5.70
CA LEU A 15 -6.96 1.02 -5.13
C LEU A 15 -8.48 1.14 -5.13
N ASP A 16 -8.99 2.32 -5.44
CA ASP A 16 -10.42 2.56 -5.48
C ASP A 16 -11.03 2.36 -4.09
N VAL A 17 -10.38 2.92 -3.10
CA VAL A 17 -10.87 2.87 -1.72
C VAL A 17 -10.73 4.26 -1.14
N SER A 18 -11.19 4.46 0.07
CA SER A 18 -11.06 5.76 0.72
C SER A 18 -9.64 5.95 1.22
N THR A 19 -9.27 7.21 1.38
CA THR A 19 -7.96 7.52 1.95
C THR A 19 -7.84 6.95 3.35
N GLN A 20 -8.94 6.95 4.09
CA GLN A 20 -8.92 6.40 5.43
C GLN A 20 -8.57 4.92 5.39
N ARG A 21 -9.08 4.21 4.39
CA ARG A 21 -8.76 2.80 4.26
C ARG A 21 -7.27 2.59 4.01
N VAL A 22 -6.66 3.48 3.22
CA VAL A 22 -5.23 3.39 2.97
C VAL A 22 -4.46 3.56 4.28
N TYR A 23 -4.89 4.50 5.13
CA TYR A 23 -4.22 4.68 6.42
C TYR A 23 -4.39 3.47 7.32
N GLU A 24 -5.54 2.83 7.26
CA GLU A 24 -5.76 1.61 8.04
C GLU A 24 -4.80 0.52 7.59
N LEU A 25 -4.67 0.34 6.28
CA LEU A 25 -3.75 -0.66 5.76
C LEU A 25 -2.32 -0.35 6.17
N THR A 26 -1.98 0.93 6.19
CA THR A 26 -0.64 1.35 6.59
C THR A 26 -0.39 1.03 8.06
N ARG A 27 -1.35 1.34 8.90
CA ARG A 27 -1.19 1.08 10.32
C ARG A 27 -1.10 -0.40 10.61
N GLU A 28 -1.79 -1.20 9.83
CA GLU A 28 -1.77 -2.64 10.02
C GLU A 28 -0.58 -3.28 9.30
N LYS A 29 0.22 -2.46 8.64
CA LYS A 29 1.40 -2.92 7.91
C LYS A 29 1.05 -3.94 6.85
N ARG A 30 -0.09 -3.71 6.20
CA ARG A 30 -0.53 -4.60 5.14
C ARG A 30 -0.22 -4.06 3.77
N ILE A 31 0.32 -2.87 3.67
CA ILE A 31 0.66 -2.26 2.41
C ILE A 31 2.07 -1.71 2.54
N PRO A 32 2.89 -1.79 1.52
CA PRO A 32 4.25 -1.26 1.62
C PRO A 32 4.21 0.26 1.73
N PHE A 33 4.92 0.80 2.69
CA PHE A 33 4.94 2.23 2.90
C PHE A 33 6.30 2.70 3.38
N ILE A 34 6.52 3.99 3.26
CA ILE A 34 7.74 4.63 3.73
C ILE A 34 7.30 5.70 4.70
N GLN A 35 7.86 5.71 5.88
CA GLN A 35 7.50 6.71 6.87
C GLN A 35 8.54 7.80 6.86
N LEU A 36 8.13 9.02 6.55
CA LEU A 36 9.05 10.12 6.49
C LEU A 36 9.16 10.88 7.81
N GLY A 37 8.20 10.74 8.66
CA GLY A 37 8.20 11.43 9.93
C GLY A 37 7.13 10.84 10.78
N ASP A 38 6.69 11.59 11.79
CA ASP A 38 5.72 11.06 12.70
C ASP A 38 4.45 10.64 12.03
N ARG A 39 3.94 11.40 11.13
CA ARG A 39 2.67 11.11 10.53
C ARG A 39 2.69 11.27 9.05
N GLN A 40 3.86 11.25 8.45
CA GLN A 40 3.95 11.41 7.02
C GLN A 40 4.35 10.11 6.38
N TYR A 41 3.49 9.59 5.56
CA TYR A 41 3.74 8.34 4.87
C TYR A 41 3.75 8.57 3.37
N ARG A 42 4.55 7.80 2.69
CA ARG A 42 4.57 7.82 1.24
C ARG A 42 4.61 6.37 0.79
N TYR A 43 4.26 6.15 -0.45
CA TYR A 43 4.17 4.80 -0.97
C TYR A 43 4.96 4.73 -2.26
N SER A 44 5.82 3.74 -2.36
CA SER A 44 6.64 3.58 -3.56
C SER A 44 5.78 3.01 -4.66
N GLU A 45 5.77 3.67 -5.81
CA GLU A 45 4.96 3.20 -6.91
C GLU A 45 5.39 1.80 -7.32
N ALA A 46 6.69 1.54 -7.36
CA ALA A 46 7.20 0.24 -7.74
C ALA A 46 6.79 -0.84 -6.73
N ALA A 47 6.90 -0.51 -5.44
CA ALA A 47 6.52 -1.47 -4.41
C ALA A 47 5.02 -1.72 -4.42
N LEU A 48 4.25 -0.68 -4.69
CA LEU A 48 2.80 -0.82 -4.74
C LEU A 48 2.40 -1.71 -5.91
N SER A 49 3.05 -1.55 -7.06
CA SER A 49 2.77 -2.38 -8.20
C SER A 49 3.05 -3.84 -7.90
N ALA A 50 4.17 -4.11 -7.27
CA ALA A 50 4.52 -5.47 -6.92
C ALA A 50 3.54 -6.05 -5.91
N TRP A 51 3.10 -5.21 -4.98
CA TRP A 51 2.14 -5.63 -3.97
C TRP A 51 0.81 -6.00 -4.63
N LEU A 52 0.39 -5.21 -5.61
CA LEU A 52 -0.84 -5.51 -6.32
C LEU A 52 -0.72 -6.79 -7.14
N GLU A 53 0.44 -7.02 -7.70
CA GLU A 53 0.64 -8.23 -8.48
C GLU A 53 0.62 -9.48 -7.60
N ASN A 54 0.93 -9.31 -6.34
CA ASN A 54 0.88 -10.42 -5.42
C ASN A 54 -0.47 -10.52 -4.70
N GLY A 55 -1.46 -9.87 -5.22
CA GLY A 55 -2.79 -9.98 -4.66
C GLY A 55 -3.03 -9.09 -3.46
N GLY A 56 -2.20 -8.08 -3.29
CA GLY A 56 -2.40 -7.13 -2.20
C GLY A 56 -1.95 -7.65 -0.86
N SER A 57 -0.94 -8.52 -0.84
CA SER A 57 -0.46 -9.04 0.39
C SER A 57 1.01 -8.79 0.56
N ASN A 58 1.42 -8.24 1.70
CA ASN A 58 2.77 -8.05 1.98
C ASN A 58 3.41 -9.29 2.40
N ASN A 59 2.70 -10.29 2.88
CA ASN A 59 3.22 -11.42 3.36
C ASN A 59 2.85 -12.43 2.57
N THR A 60 3.49 -12.90 1.80
CA THR A 60 3.12 -13.78 0.94
C THR A 60 2.58 -14.94 1.38
N SER A 61 2.73 -15.31 2.34
CA SER A 61 2.46 -16.53 2.60
C SER A 61 1.15 -16.83 2.55
N ASP A 62 0.42 -16.71 2.83
CA ASP A 62 -0.72 -17.18 2.92
C ASP A 62 -1.71 -16.70 2.40
N ALA A 63 -1.80 -16.50 1.82
CA ALA A 63 -2.64 -16.15 1.21
C ALA A 63 -3.88 -16.50 1.35
N GLU A 64 -4.54 -16.36 1.57
CA GLU A 64 -5.62 -16.71 1.75
C GLU A 64 -6.54 -16.24 0.99
N PRO A 65 -7.08 -16.56 0.53
CA PRO A 65 -7.88 -16.40 -0.39
C PRO A 65 -9.02 -15.73 -0.17
N ASN A 66 -9.39 -15.35 -0.05
CA ASN A 66 -10.30 -14.82 0.14
C ASN A 66 -10.99 -14.27 -0.60
N GLU A 67 -11.36 -14.12 -0.97
CA GLU A 67 -11.88 -13.73 -1.60
C GLU A 67 -12.40 -12.97 -1.63
N GLY A 68 -12.58 -12.64 -1.71
CA GLY A 68 -13.02 -11.94 -1.50
C GLY A 68 -13.28 -11.19 -1.94
#